data_6b1a12e6872d545823c76af1381be8db
#
_entry.id   6b1a12e6872d545823c76af1381be8db
#
_cell.length_a   1.000
_cell.length_b   1.000
_cell.length_c   1.000
_cell.angle_alpha   90.00
_cell.angle_beta   90.00
_cell.angle_gamma   90.00
#
_symmetry.space_group_name_H-M   'P 1'
#
loop_
_entity.id
_entity.type
_entity.pdbx_description
1 polymer ?
#
loop_
_entity_poly.entity_id
_entity_poly.type
_entity_poly.pdbx_seq_one_letter_code
_entity_poly.pdbx_strand_id
1 'polypeptide(L)'
;KDKDIFALPPKLFDFELSFQAYEEVFGISRFLYVEDMGAVRPGGGDFYMMPNLVDSIIIALGSTGIAMLISILAAYALSRLPIRGQQHFMGWILSTRMMPPVAVAIPMFFIYKNIGLMDTHLGIIIIHALMNLPLAVLLMKSFFDDIPKDIDEAALLDGASRFYVFWRLIVPLAIGGIAATAVLCFIFSWTEFIFVLMLTQTGLKTIPVVSTSFVTSTGTAWDNMA
;
A
#
# COMPACT_ATOMS: atom_id res chain seq x y z
N LYS A 1 -21.08 -6.79 -26.19
CA LYS A 1 -19.96 -6.48 -25.34
C LYS A 1 -19.47 -7.76 -24.68
N ASP A 2 -20.02 -8.30 -23.61
CA ASP A 2 -19.66 -9.64 -23.11
C ASP A 2 -19.98 -10.74 -24.12
N LYS A 3 -21.00 -10.54 -24.95
CA LYS A 3 -21.38 -11.46 -26.01
C LYS A 3 -20.36 -11.54 -27.15
N ASP A 4 -19.60 -10.47 -27.39
CA ASP A 4 -18.63 -10.41 -28.47
C ASP A 4 -17.29 -11.08 -28.10
N ILE A 5 -16.95 -11.16 -26.81
CA ILE A 5 -15.77 -11.87 -26.31
C ILE A 5 -15.90 -13.39 -26.50
N PHE A 6 -17.13 -13.91 -26.38
CA PHE A 6 -17.45 -15.33 -26.55
C PHE A 6 -18.02 -15.68 -27.92
N ALA A 7 -18.04 -14.73 -28.88
CA ALA A 7 -18.51 -14.97 -30.24
C ALA A 7 -17.55 -15.92 -30.99
N LEU A 8 -18.09 -16.88 -31.70
CA LEU A 8 -17.33 -17.79 -32.57
C LEU A 8 -17.73 -17.52 -34.04
N PRO A 9 -16.80 -17.03 -34.88
CA PRO A 9 -15.39 -16.70 -34.65
C PRO A 9 -15.22 -15.43 -33.79
N PRO A 10 -14.11 -15.31 -33.00
CA PRO A 10 -13.90 -14.17 -32.13
C PRO A 10 -13.71 -12.89 -32.95
N LYS A 11 -14.44 -11.83 -32.60
CA LYS A 11 -14.33 -10.50 -33.22
C LYS A 11 -13.16 -9.74 -32.58
N LEU A 12 -11.99 -9.81 -33.19
CA LEU A 12 -10.76 -9.20 -32.64
C LEU A 12 -10.65 -7.70 -32.89
N PHE A 13 -11.31 -7.18 -33.95
CA PHE A 13 -11.15 -5.78 -34.39
C PHE A 13 -12.45 -5.06 -34.73
N ASP A 14 -13.57 -5.76 -34.75
CA ASP A 14 -14.88 -5.20 -35.11
C ASP A 14 -15.74 -5.06 -33.85
N PHE A 15 -15.37 -4.12 -32.96
CA PHE A 15 -16.10 -3.79 -31.76
C PHE A 15 -16.20 -2.27 -31.58
N GLU A 16 -17.33 -1.80 -31.10
CA GLU A 16 -17.52 -0.41 -30.71
C GLU A 16 -16.87 -0.16 -29.34
N LEU A 17 -15.97 0.83 -29.26
CA LEU A 17 -15.43 1.30 -28.00
C LEU A 17 -16.55 1.85 -27.11
N SER A 18 -16.68 1.31 -25.92
CA SER A 18 -17.67 1.74 -24.94
C SER A 18 -17.00 2.10 -23.63
N PHE A 19 -17.23 3.31 -23.17
CA PHE A 19 -16.74 3.82 -21.90
C PHE A 19 -17.75 3.65 -20.75
N GLN A 20 -18.86 2.94 -20.99
CA GLN A 20 -19.91 2.75 -19.97
C GLN A 20 -19.41 2.15 -18.67
N ALA A 21 -18.45 1.20 -18.72
CA ALA A 21 -17.86 0.62 -17.52
C ALA A 21 -17.15 1.68 -16.67
N TYR A 22 -16.42 2.58 -17.30
CA TYR A 22 -15.76 3.69 -16.60
C TYR A 22 -16.77 4.68 -16.02
N GLU A 23 -17.84 4.99 -16.74
CA GLU A 23 -18.92 5.85 -16.25
C GLU A 23 -19.63 5.24 -15.04
N GLU A 24 -19.87 3.94 -15.04
CA GLU A 24 -20.47 3.21 -13.92
C GLU A 24 -19.52 3.17 -12.70
N VAL A 25 -18.23 2.89 -12.93
CA VAL A 25 -17.19 2.80 -11.87
C VAL A 25 -16.93 4.16 -11.22
N PHE A 26 -16.88 5.23 -12.02
CA PHE A 26 -16.65 6.59 -11.51
C PHE A 26 -17.93 7.32 -11.10
N GLY A 27 -19.10 6.69 -11.26
CA GLY A 27 -20.39 7.26 -10.84
C GLY A 27 -20.88 8.42 -11.70
N ILE A 28 -20.28 8.65 -12.88
CA ILE A 28 -20.62 9.76 -13.80
C ILE A 28 -22.04 9.57 -14.36
N SER A 29 -22.45 8.35 -14.59
CA SER A 29 -23.77 8.00 -15.11
C SER A 29 -24.94 8.43 -14.19
N ARG A 30 -24.71 8.55 -12.88
CA ARG A 30 -25.77 8.96 -11.94
C ARG A 30 -26.16 10.42 -12.08
N PHE A 31 -25.28 11.30 -12.53
CA PHE A 31 -25.64 12.69 -12.80
C PHE A 31 -26.55 12.83 -14.03
N LEU A 32 -26.57 11.84 -14.91
CA LEU A 32 -27.32 11.88 -16.18
C LEU A 32 -28.64 11.08 -16.15
N TYR A 33 -28.83 10.16 -15.18
CA TYR A 33 -29.94 9.20 -15.15
C TYR A 33 -30.78 9.20 -13.87
N VAL A 34 -30.97 10.35 -13.23
CA VAL A 34 -31.85 10.46 -12.03
C VAL A 34 -33.34 10.38 -12.40
N GLU A 35 -33.71 10.30 -13.67
CA GLU A 35 -35.12 10.54 -14.08
C GLU A 35 -35.84 9.38 -14.76
N ASP A 36 -35.28 8.18 -14.96
CA ASP A 36 -36.05 7.07 -15.55
C ASP A 36 -35.94 5.75 -14.76
N MET A 37 -36.97 5.59 -13.93
CA MET A 37 -37.66 4.37 -13.52
C MET A 37 -37.00 2.98 -13.65
N GLY A 38 -36.75 2.37 -12.49
CA GLY A 38 -37.34 1.02 -12.22
C GLY A 38 -36.66 -0.21 -12.79
N ALA A 39 -35.53 -0.15 -13.43
CA ALA A 39 -34.80 -1.35 -13.80
C ALA A 39 -33.78 -1.73 -12.72
N VAL A 40 -34.17 -2.61 -11.82
CA VAL A 40 -33.26 -3.32 -10.94
C VAL A 40 -32.30 -4.15 -11.81
N ARG A 41 -31.08 -3.67 -11.99
CA ARG A 41 -30.04 -4.44 -12.67
C ARG A 41 -29.59 -5.58 -11.74
N PRO A 42 -29.41 -6.81 -12.25
CA PRO A 42 -28.86 -7.91 -11.45
C PRO A 42 -27.42 -7.57 -11.06
N GLY A 43 -27.18 -7.34 -9.79
CA GLY A 43 -25.90 -6.90 -9.23
C GLY A 43 -25.87 -5.44 -8.77
N GLY A 44 -26.99 -4.73 -8.80
CA GLY A 44 -27.10 -3.31 -8.49
C GLY A 44 -26.91 -2.95 -7.00
N GLY A 45 -25.68 -2.93 -6.55
CA GLY A 45 -25.25 -2.06 -5.47
C GLY A 45 -24.52 -0.88 -6.13
N ASP A 46 -24.81 0.34 -5.70
CA ASP A 46 -24.12 1.55 -6.14
C ASP A 46 -22.62 1.44 -5.76
N PHE A 47 -21.82 0.84 -6.63
CA PHE A 47 -20.37 0.70 -6.44
C PHE A 47 -19.68 1.99 -6.83
N TYR A 48 -19.54 2.88 -5.89
CA TYR A 48 -18.67 4.05 -6.05
C TYR A 48 -17.22 3.65 -5.73
N MET A 49 -16.37 3.52 -6.74
CA MET A 49 -14.94 3.27 -6.52
C MET A 49 -14.19 4.50 -5.99
N MET A 50 -14.70 5.70 -6.22
CA MET A 50 -14.03 6.94 -5.80
C MET A 50 -13.73 7.03 -4.30
N PRO A 51 -14.65 6.73 -3.38
CA PRO A 51 -14.32 6.69 -1.95
C PRO A 51 -13.23 5.67 -1.64
N ASN A 52 -13.32 4.47 -2.22
CA ASN A 52 -12.36 3.39 -2.00
C ASN A 52 -10.97 3.71 -2.60
N LEU A 53 -10.93 4.48 -3.70
CA LEU A 53 -9.68 5.00 -4.26
C LEU A 53 -9.02 6.00 -3.30
N VAL A 54 -9.80 6.93 -2.74
CA VAL A 54 -9.32 7.90 -1.75
C VAL A 54 -8.82 7.18 -0.50
N ASP A 55 -9.56 6.19 0.01
CA ASP A 55 -9.16 5.36 1.14
C ASP A 55 -7.84 4.64 0.86
N SER A 56 -7.69 4.04 -0.33
CA SER A 56 -6.46 3.36 -0.73
C SER A 56 -5.26 4.32 -0.78
N ILE A 57 -5.45 5.53 -1.31
CA ILE A 57 -4.40 6.56 -1.38
C ILE A 57 -3.99 7.00 0.04
N ILE A 58 -4.96 7.31 0.90
CA ILE A 58 -4.71 7.75 2.28
C ILE A 58 -3.93 6.67 3.04
N ILE A 59 -4.36 5.40 2.93
CA ILE A 59 -3.73 4.28 3.61
C ILE A 59 -2.31 4.05 3.06
N ALA A 60 -2.14 4.00 1.74
CA ALA A 60 -0.85 3.73 1.13
C ALA A 60 0.16 4.84 1.40
N LEU A 61 -0.22 6.11 1.28
CA LEU A 61 0.65 7.24 1.59
C LEU A 61 0.95 7.34 3.08
N GLY A 62 -0.06 7.19 3.94
CA GLY A 62 0.09 7.27 5.38
C GLY A 62 1.02 6.18 5.93
N SER A 63 0.82 4.93 5.51
CA SER A 63 1.65 3.80 5.92
C SER A 63 3.09 3.91 5.38
N THR A 64 3.25 4.33 4.13
CA THR A 64 4.57 4.59 3.53
C THR A 64 5.29 5.70 4.28
N GLY A 65 4.62 6.81 4.57
CA GLY A 65 5.20 7.93 5.32
C GLY A 65 5.72 7.51 6.70
N ILE A 66 4.91 6.76 7.46
CA ILE A 66 5.31 6.25 8.78
C ILE A 66 6.47 5.25 8.66
N ALA A 67 6.37 4.28 7.75
CA ALA A 67 7.41 3.29 7.53
C ALA A 67 8.74 3.94 7.13
N MET A 68 8.72 4.91 6.21
CA MET A 68 9.90 5.65 5.76
C MET A 68 10.52 6.47 6.88
N LEU A 69 9.71 7.20 7.64
CA LEU A 69 10.22 8.02 8.76
C LEU A 69 11.00 7.15 9.78
N ILE A 70 10.40 6.03 10.18
CA ILE A 70 11.02 5.12 11.15
C ILE A 70 12.24 4.41 10.53
N SER A 71 12.12 3.94 9.29
CA SER A 71 13.18 3.18 8.63
C SER A 71 14.43 4.01 8.34
N ILE A 72 14.29 5.28 7.95
CA ILE A 72 15.42 6.19 7.72
C ILE A 72 16.21 6.39 9.00
N LEU A 73 15.54 6.64 10.12
CA LEU A 73 16.20 6.82 11.42
C LEU A 73 16.86 5.53 11.91
N ALA A 74 16.14 4.40 11.84
CA ALA A 74 16.64 3.11 12.27
C ALA A 74 17.83 2.64 11.40
N ALA A 75 17.72 2.76 10.09
CA ALA A 75 18.74 2.36 9.15
C ALA A 75 20.02 3.21 9.29
N TYR A 76 19.89 4.51 9.50
CA TYR A 76 21.04 5.37 9.79
C TYR A 76 21.76 4.92 11.06
N ALA A 77 21.02 4.70 12.13
CA ALA A 77 21.60 4.18 13.37
C ALA A 77 22.32 2.85 13.18
N LEU A 78 21.70 1.92 12.44
CA LEU A 78 22.28 0.60 12.12
C LEU A 78 23.48 0.68 11.17
N SER A 79 23.58 1.70 10.32
CA SER A 79 24.70 1.86 9.38
C SER A 79 25.90 2.57 10.01
N ARG A 80 25.67 3.55 10.89
CA ARG A 80 26.70 4.47 11.39
C ARG A 80 27.13 4.24 12.84
N LEU A 81 26.26 3.63 13.65
CA LEU A 81 26.58 3.42 15.06
C LEU A 81 27.06 1.99 15.32
N PRO A 82 28.04 1.79 16.22
CA PRO A 82 28.55 0.47 16.60
C PRO A 82 27.55 -0.21 17.55
N ILE A 83 26.50 -0.82 17.00
CA ILE A 83 25.46 -1.49 17.77
C ILE A 83 25.89 -2.94 18.04
N ARG A 84 26.03 -3.32 19.31
CA ARG A 84 26.33 -4.71 19.69
C ARG A 84 25.18 -5.63 19.28
N GLY A 85 25.51 -6.75 18.61
CA GLY A 85 24.51 -7.71 18.15
C GLY A 85 23.72 -7.30 16.89
N GLN A 86 24.19 -6.31 16.15
CA GLN A 86 23.54 -5.78 14.94
C GLN A 86 23.12 -6.87 13.95
N GLN A 87 23.96 -7.90 13.72
CA GLN A 87 23.64 -8.99 12.81
C GLN A 87 22.44 -9.82 13.29
N HIS A 88 22.36 -10.08 14.61
CA HIS A 88 21.22 -10.80 15.18
C HIS A 88 19.93 -9.96 15.08
N PHE A 89 20.04 -8.66 15.31
CA PHE A 89 18.91 -7.74 15.20
C PHE A 89 18.40 -7.65 13.75
N MET A 90 19.31 -7.58 12.78
CA MET A 90 18.97 -7.60 11.37
C MET A 90 18.33 -8.94 10.95
N GLY A 91 18.88 -10.06 11.43
CA GLY A 91 18.30 -11.38 11.21
C GLY A 91 16.89 -11.50 11.82
N TRP A 92 16.67 -10.94 13.00
CA TRP A 92 15.35 -10.89 13.63
C TRP A 92 14.36 -10.05 12.82
N ILE A 93 14.74 -8.85 12.37
CA ILE A 93 13.92 -8.01 11.51
C ILE A 93 13.53 -8.77 10.23
N LEU A 94 14.50 -9.46 9.60
CA LEU A 94 14.22 -10.22 8.38
C LEU A 94 13.28 -11.40 8.65
N SER A 95 13.42 -12.08 9.79
CA SER A 95 12.56 -13.22 10.15
C SER A 95 11.09 -12.83 10.32
N THR A 96 10.81 -11.60 10.77
CA THR A 96 9.41 -11.12 10.87
C THR A 96 8.73 -11.03 9.50
N ARG A 97 9.49 -10.76 8.44
CA ARG A 97 8.96 -10.71 7.06
C ARG A 97 8.57 -12.09 6.52
N MET A 98 9.12 -13.17 7.08
CA MET A 98 8.82 -14.55 6.67
C MET A 98 7.51 -15.07 7.25
N MET A 99 6.88 -14.37 8.19
CA MET A 99 5.62 -14.78 8.77
C MET A 99 4.48 -14.67 7.74
N PRO A 100 3.66 -15.72 7.57
CA PRO A 100 2.49 -15.67 6.68
C PRO A 100 1.52 -14.59 7.16
N PRO A 101 1.07 -13.65 6.30
CA PRO A 101 0.14 -12.58 6.68
C PRO A 101 -1.13 -13.09 7.37
N VAL A 102 -1.68 -14.21 6.90
CA VAL A 102 -2.89 -14.81 7.48
C VAL A 102 -2.68 -15.23 8.95
N ALA A 103 -1.50 -15.77 9.28
CA ALA A 103 -1.19 -16.17 10.64
C ALA A 103 -1.11 -14.98 11.61
N VAL A 104 -0.66 -13.82 11.11
CA VAL A 104 -0.58 -12.57 11.87
C VAL A 104 -1.95 -11.88 11.96
N ALA A 105 -2.76 -11.96 10.91
CA ALA A 105 -4.03 -11.26 10.82
C ALA A 105 -5.03 -11.70 11.90
N ILE A 106 -5.07 -12.99 12.27
CA ILE A 106 -5.98 -13.52 13.29
C ILE A 106 -5.71 -12.91 14.68
N PRO A 107 -4.49 -12.95 15.24
CA PRO A 107 -4.19 -12.26 16.51
C PRO A 107 -4.42 -10.75 16.42
N MET A 108 -4.06 -10.12 15.29
CA MET A 108 -4.27 -8.68 15.10
C MET A 108 -5.75 -8.31 15.10
N PHE A 109 -6.62 -9.13 14.55
CA PHE A 109 -8.07 -8.91 14.64
C PHE A 109 -8.55 -8.77 16.10
N PHE A 110 -8.14 -9.67 17.00
CA PHE A 110 -8.52 -9.60 18.42
C PHE A 110 -7.94 -8.36 19.12
N ILE A 111 -6.68 -8.02 18.83
CA ILE A 111 -6.04 -6.83 19.39
C ILE A 111 -6.80 -5.58 18.93
N TYR A 112 -7.02 -5.42 17.62
CA TYR A 112 -7.69 -4.26 17.03
C TYR A 112 -9.12 -4.10 17.52
N LYS A 113 -9.85 -5.21 17.69
CA LYS A 113 -11.18 -5.20 18.28
C LYS A 113 -11.19 -4.67 19.70
N ASN A 114 -10.21 -5.07 20.53
CA ASN A 114 -10.14 -4.65 21.92
C ASN A 114 -9.73 -3.18 22.10
N ILE A 115 -8.88 -2.66 21.20
CA ILE A 115 -8.39 -1.27 21.27
C ILE A 115 -9.23 -0.30 20.42
N GLY A 116 -10.27 -0.79 19.73
CA GLY A 116 -11.17 0.04 18.95
C GLY A 116 -10.59 0.60 17.64
N LEU A 117 -9.59 -0.07 17.06
CA LEU A 117 -8.97 0.32 15.78
C LEU A 117 -9.54 -0.43 14.56
N MET A 118 -10.55 -1.29 14.76
CA MET A 118 -11.27 -1.92 13.65
C MET A 118 -11.96 -0.88 12.78
N ASP A 119 -11.96 -1.12 11.46
CA ASP A 119 -12.67 -0.30 10.47
C ASP A 119 -12.25 1.19 10.47
N THR A 120 -10.97 1.45 10.78
CA THR A 120 -10.41 2.81 10.82
C THR A 120 -9.21 2.95 9.89
N HIS A 121 -9.04 4.11 9.25
CA HIS A 121 -7.84 4.43 8.47
C HIS A 121 -6.57 4.27 9.30
N LEU A 122 -6.57 4.78 10.53
CA LEU A 122 -5.40 4.72 11.42
C LEU A 122 -5.00 3.28 11.70
N GLY A 123 -5.96 2.39 11.96
CA GLY A 123 -5.71 0.98 12.17
C GLY A 123 -5.00 0.34 10.97
N ILE A 124 -5.54 0.55 9.76
CA ILE A 124 -4.94 -0.03 8.55
C ILE A 124 -3.58 0.61 8.23
N ILE A 125 -3.43 1.92 8.40
CA ILE A 125 -2.14 2.62 8.23
C ILE A 125 -1.06 2.01 9.13
N ILE A 126 -1.37 1.78 10.41
CA ILE A 126 -0.40 1.22 11.38
C ILE A 126 0.01 -0.19 10.96
N ILE A 127 -0.93 -1.09 10.63
CA ILE A 127 -0.57 -2.47 10.28
C ILE A 127 0.25 -2.53 8.99
N HIS A 128 -0.10 -1.74 7.96
CA HIS A 128 0.65 -1.67 6.72
C HIS A 128 2.06 -1.09 6.95
N ALA A 129 2.18 -0.05 7.79
CA ALA A 129 3.49 0.49 8.17
C ALA A 129 4.35 -0.57 8.87
N LEU A 130 3.79 -1.30 9.84
CA LEU A 130 4.49 -2.38 10.56
C LEU A 130 4.96 -3.48 9.61
N MET A 131 4.13 -3.89 8.66
CA MET A 131 4.49 -4.93 7.68
C MET A 131 5.57 -4.48 6.69
N ASN A 132 5.61 -3.18 6.35
CA ASN A 132 6.60 -2.63 5.44
C ASN A 132 7.93 -2.27 6.14
N LEU A 133 7.92 -2.02 7.45
CA LEU A 133 9.07 -1.59 8.22
C LEU A 133 10.32 -2.49 8.05
N PRO A 134 10.24 -3.82 8.13
CA PRO A 134 11.40 -4.69 7.97
C PRO A 134 12.12 -4.49 6.65
N LEU A 135 11.37 -4.45 5.55
CA LEU A 135 11.92 -4.24 4.22
C LEU A 135 12.52 -2.83 4.07
N ALA A 136 11.78 -1.82 4.53
CA ALA A 136 12.22 -0.43 4.45
C ALA A 136 13.55 -0.21 5.22
N VAL A 137 13.68 -0.78 6.43
CA VAL A 137 14.93 -0.70 7.20
C VAL A 137 16.09 -1.38 6.50
N LEU A 138 15.87 -2.57 5.92
CA LEU A 138 16.90 -3.32 5.20
C LEU A 138 17.40 -2.54 3.97
N LEU A 139 16.47 -2.07 3.14
CA LEU A 139 16.80 -1.30 1.94
C LEU A 139 17.50 0.01 2.29
N MET A 140 16.95 0.78 3.22
CA MET A 140 17.54 2.04 3.64
C MET A 140 18.94 1.85 4.23
N LYS A 141 19.14 0.77 5.02
CA LYS A 141 20.47 0.45 5.54
C LYS A 141 21.46 0.17 4.43
N SER A 142 21.08 -0.60 3.40
CA SER A 142 21.94 -0.84 2.25
C SER A 142 22.35 0.45 1.54
N PHE A 143 21.38 1.34 1.28
CA PHE A 143 21.70 2.63 0.66
C PHE A 143 22.60 3.52 1.53
N PHE A 144 22.46 3.50 2.86
CA PHE A 144 23.36 4.24 3.74
C PHE A 144 24.74 3.59 3.84
N ASP A 145 24.84 2.27 3.77
CA ASP A 145 26.13 1.57 3.78
C ASP A 145 26.96 1.85 2.51
N ASP A 146 26.30 2.13 1.38
CA ASP A 146 26.95 2.49 0.11
C ASP A 146 27.58 3.91 0.15
N ILE A 147 27.18 4.76 1.09
CA ILE A 147 27.78 6.09 1.28
C ILE A 147 29.06 5.95 2.10
N PRO A 148 30.23 6.41 1.58
CA PRO A 148 31.50 6.35 2.31
C PRO A 148 31.42 7.05 3.68
N LYS A 149 31.94 6.38 4.72
CA LYS A 149 31.93 6.93 6.10
C LYS A 149 32.85 8.13 6.28
N ASP A 150 33.83 8.28 5.40
CA ASP A 150 34.74 9.41 5.40
C ASP A 150 34.03 10.75 5.30
N ILE A 151 32.85 10.78 4.65
CA ILE A 151 32.02 11.99 4.57
C ILE A 151 31.49 12.41 5.95
N ASP A 152 31.01 11.42 6.74
CA ASP A 152 30.55 11.67 8.11
C ASP A 152 31.70 12.12 9.00
N GLU A 153 32.87 11.45 8.89
CA GLU A 153 34.05 11.71 9.71
C GLU A 153 34.63 13.11 9.42
N ALA A 154 34.75 13.48 8.15
CA ALA A 154 35.22 14.80 7.75
C ALA A 154 34.33 15.93 8.31
N ALA A 155 33.00 15.78 8.16
CA ALA A 155 32.07 16.77 8.68
C ALA A 155 32.09 16.87 10.21
N LEU A 156 32.29 15.76 10.92
CA LEU A 156 32.44 15.75 12.38
C LEU A 156 33.74 16.44 12.82
N LEU A 157 34.83 16.28 12.06
CA LEU A 157 36.11 16.98 12.32
C LEU A 157 35.97 18.49 12.10
N ASP A 158 35.15 18.92 11.15
CA ASP A 158 34.80 20.31 10.92
C ASP A 158 33.87 20.91 12.01
N GLY A 159 33.52 20.10 13.03
CA GLY A 159 32.69 20.52 14.16
C GLY A 159 31.19 20.42 13.94
N ALA A 160 30.74 19.77 12.86
CA ALA A 160 29.31 19.54 12.62
C ALA A 160 28.74 18.56 13.64
N SER A 161 27.49 18.80 14.08
CA SER A 161 26.80 17.83 14.94
C SER A 161 26.32 16.61 14.12
N ARG A 162 26.17 15.44 14.78
CA ARG A 162 25.66 14.22 14.13
C ARG A 162 24.28 14.43 13.49
N PHE A 163 23.43 15.25 14.10
CA PHE A 163 22.12 15.60 13.57
C PHE A 163 22.22 16.44 12.28
N TYR A 164 23.17 17.37 12.23
CA TYR A 164 23.47 18.16 11.03
C TYR A 164 23.99 17.26 9.89
N VAL A 165 24.95 16.38 10.18
CA VAL A 165 25.49 15.41 9.22
C VAL A 165 24.36 14.54 8.63
N PHE A 166 23.51 13.99 9.48
CA PHE A 166 22.37 13.18 9.05
C PHE A 166 21.46 13.91 8.08
N TRP A 167 20.91 15.07 8.50
CA TRP A 167 19.88 15.76 7.71
C TRP A 167 20.42 16.54 6.52
N ARG A 168 21.64 17.08 6.62
CA ARG A 168 22.21 17.97 5.60
C ARG A 168 23.14 17.28 4.62
N LEU A 169 23.71 16.14 4.99
CA LEU A 169 24.66 15.44 4.14
C LEU A 169 24.10 14.05 3.74
N ILE A 170 23.81 13.19 4.69
CA ILE A 170 23.50 11.79 4.41
C ILE A 170 22.12 11.60 3.78
N VAL A 171 21.06 12.23 4.31
CA VAL A 171 19.71 12.13 3.74
C VAL A 171 19.64 12.66 2.30
N PRO A 172 20.22 13.80 1.94
CA PRO A 172 20.27 14.26 0.55
C PRO A 172 21.05 13.33 -0.38
N LEU A 173 22.16 12.74 0.07
CA LEU A 173 22.93 11.78 -0.73
C LEU A 173 22.16 10.48 -0.98
N ALA A 174 21.33 10.07 -0.03
CA ALA A 174 20.50 8.88 -0.12
C ALA A 174 19.14 9.11 -0.80
N ILE A 175 18.84 10.28 -1.37
CA ILE A 175 17.51 10.64 -1.88
C ILE A 175 17.00 9.63 -2.91
N GLY A 176 17.87 9.09 -3.77
CA GLY A 176 17.51 8.07 -4.73
C GLY A 176 17.06 6.77 -4.06
N GLY A 177 17.78 6.34 -3.01
CA GLY A 177 17.42 5.17 -2.20
C GLY A 177 16.13 5.38 -1.41
N ILE A 178 15.94 6.58 -0.85
CA ILE A 178 14.71 6.96 -0.15
C ILE A 178 13.51 6.87 -1.10
N ALA A 179 13.63 7.46 -2.29
CA ALA A 179 12.55 7.43 -3.28
C ALA A 179 12.23 5.99 -3.75
N ALA A 180 13.24 5.19 -4.06
CA ALA A 180 13.06 3.79 -4.47
C ALA A 180 12.37 2.96 -3.36
N THR A 181 12.83 3.09 -2.12
CA THR A 181 12.24 2.40 -0.97
C THR A 181 10.80 2.85 -0.72
N ALA A 182 10.52 4.16 -0.82
CA ALA A 182 9.17 4.69 -0.65
C ALA A 182 8.20 4.15 -1.71
N VAL A 183 8.62 4.09 -2.98
CA VAL A 183 7.81 3.51 -4.07
C VAL A 183 7.49 2.05 -3.79
N LEU A 184 8.46 1.25 -3.34
CA LEU A 184 8.23 -0.16 -2.99
C LEU A 184 7.26 -0.30 -1.82
N CYS A 185 7.43 0.48 -0.75
CA CYS A 185 6.51 0.48 0.40
C CYS A 185 5.09 0.88 -0.02
N PHE A 186 4.97 1.87 -0.90
CA PHE A 186 3.68 2.28 -1.45
C PHE A 186 3.02 1.16 -2.24
N ILE A 187 3.75 0.49 -3.15
CA ILE A 187 3.23 -0.62 -3.95
C ILE A 187 2.76 -1.77 -3.04
N PHE A 188 3.56 -2.15 -2.03
CA PHE A 188 3.16 -3.21 -1.10
C PHE A 188 1.94 -2.84 -0.26
N SER A 189 1.83 -1.58 0.17
CA SER A 189 0.65 -1.11 0.88
C SER A 189 -0.58 -1.03 -0.03
N TRP A 190 -0.38 -0.59 -1.28
CA TRP A 190 -1.46 -0.50 -2.27
C TRP A 190 -2.04 -1.85 -2.63
N THR A 191 -1.21 -2.87 -2.78
CA THR A 191 -1.62 -4.22 -3.18
C THR A 191 -2.01 -5.12 -2.02
N GLU A 192 -1.90 -4.63 -0.77
CA GLU A 192 -2.27 -5.41 0.40
C GLU A 192 -3.78 -5.63 0.45
N PHE A 193 -4.16 -6.89 0.70
CA PHE A 193 -5.55 -7.33 0.65
C PHE A 193 -6.01 -7.96 1.97
N ILE A 194 -5.16 -8.80 2.59
CA ILE A 194 -5.56 -9.71 3.68
C ILE A 194 -5.90 -8.92 4.95
N PHE A 195 -5.05 -7.97 5.34
CA PHE A 195 -5.29 -7.19 6.55
C PHE A 195 -6.49 -6.26 6.40
N VAL A 196 -6.68 -5.65 5.23
CA VAL A 196 -7.86 -4.84 4.98
C VAL A 196 -9.10 -5.70 5.04
N LEU A 197 -9.13 -6.85 4.36
CA LEU A 197 -10.28 -7.77 4.37
C LEU A 197 -10.65 -8.23 5.77
N MET A 198 -9.66 -8.48 6.65
CA MET A 198 -9.91 -9.01 8.00
C MET A 198 -10.18 -7.93 9.05
N LEU A 199 -9.62 -6.73 8.89
CA LEU A 199 -9.70 -5.66 9.89
C LEU A 199 -10.77 -4.60 9.57
N THR A 200 -11.39 -4.66 8.39
CA THR A 200 -12.50 -3.79 8.03
C THR A 200 -13.79 -4.58 7.85
N GLN A 201 -14.94 -3.94 8.07
CA GLN A 201 -16.25 -4.60 7.97
C GLN A 201 -17.15 -3.89 6.95
N THR A 202 -17.56 -2.67 7.23
CA THR A 202 -18.62 -1.98 6.46
C THR A 202 -18.22 -0.60 5.96
N GLY A 203 -17.34 0.10 6.68
CA GLY A 203 -17.10 1.52 6.44
C GLY A 203 -15.93 1.80 5.50
N LEU A 204 -14.87 1.02 5.60
CA LEU A 204 -13.63 1.27 4.91
C LEU A 204 -13.25 0.09 4.03
N LYS A 205 -12.98 0.37 2.76
CA LYS A 205 -12.51 -0.66 1.80
C LYS A 205 -11.47 -0.08 0.87
N THR A 206 -10.43 -0.86 0.59
CA THR A 206 -9.44 -0.49 -0.43
C THR A 206 -9.78 -1.11 -1.79
N ILE A 207 -9.18 -0.57 -2.86
CA ILE A 207 -9.39 -1.04 -4.23
C ILE A 207 -9.19 -2.56 -4.37
N PRO A 208 -8.12 -3.19 -3.84
CA PRO A 208 -7.97 -4.65 -3.92
C PRO A 208 -9.14 -5.42 -3.29
N VAL A 209 -9.70 -4.94 -2.18
CA VAL A 209 -10.83 -5.60 -1.52
C VAL A 209 -12.12 -5.40 -2.32
N VAL A 210 -12.38 -4.20 -2.81
CA VAL A 210 -13.56 -3.92 -3.63
C VAL A 210 -13.54 -4.69 -4.95
N SER A 211 -12.36 -4.87 -5.55
CA SER A 211 -12.22 -5.62 -6.80
C SER A 211 -12.75 -7.05 -6.70
N THR A 212 -12.74 -7.66 -5.52
CA THR A 212 -13.31 -9.01 -5.33
C THR A 212 -14.84 -9.04 -5.41
N SER A 213 -15.52 -7.93 -5.19
CA SER A 213 -16.98 -7.86 -5.29
C SER A 213 -17.51 -7.93 -6.73
N PHE A 214 -16.66 -7.71 -7.73
CA PHE A 214 -16.99 -7.90 -9.14
C PHE A 214 -16.96 -9.38 -9.57
N VAL A 215 -16.42 -10.27 -8.72
CA VAL A 215 -16.47 -11.71 -8.92
C VAL A 215 -17.69 -12.25 -8.22
N THR A 216 -18.73 -12.62 -8.98
CA THR A 216 -19.98 -13.17 -8.44
C THR A 216 -20.10 -14.65 -8.78
N SER A 217 -21.00 -15.36 -8.07
CA SER A 217 -21.32 -16.76 -8.36
C SER A 217 -21.94 -17.00 -9.74
N THR A 218 -22.45 -15.93 -10.37
CA THR A 218 -23.09 -15.96 -11.70
C THR A 218 -22.15 -15.55 -12.83
N GLY A 219 -20.94 -15.09 -12.51
CA GLY A 219 -19.93 -14.68 -13.47
C GLY A 219 -19.05 -13.56 -12.94
N THR A 220 -18.03 -13.20 -13.71
CA THR A 220 -17.12 -12.08 -13.41
C THR A 220 -17.46 -10.93 -14.33
N ALA A 221 -17.70 -9.75 -13.77
CA ALA A 221 -17.90 -8.52 -14.52
C ALA A 221 -16.53 -7.96 -14.96
N TRP A 222 -15.96 -8.50 -16.02
CA TRP A 222 -14.62 -8.18 -16.51
C TRP A 222 -14.50 -6.72 -16.97
N ASP A 223 -15.57 -6.17 -17.51
CA ASP A 223 -15.68 -4.79 -17.96
C ASP A 223 -15.52 -3.77 -16.83
N ASN A 224 -15.93 -4.13 -15.62
CA ASN A 224 -15.83 -3.28 -14.43
C ASN A 224 -14.52 -3.51 -13.63
N MET A 225 -13.77 -4.60 -13.93
CA MET A 225 -12.48 -4.90 -13.28
C MET A 225 -11.27 -4.31 -14.03
N ALA A 226 -11.41 -3.99 -15.31
CA ALA A 226 -10.34 -3.48 -16.15
C ALA A 226 -10.16 -1.97 -16.01
#